data_29671f9b5ba13ed17aebe729474832d0
#
_entry.id   29671f9b5ba13ed17aebe729474832d0
#
_cell.length_a   1.000
_cell.length_b   1.000
_cell.length_c   1.000
_cell.angle_alpha   90.00
_cell.angle_beta   90.00
_cell.angle_gamma   90.00
#
_symmetry.space_group_name_H-M   'P 1'
#
loop_
_entity.id
_entity.type
_entity.pdbx_description
1 polymer ?
#
loop_
_entity_poly.entity_id
_entity_poly.type
_entity_poly.pdbx_seq_one_letter_code
_entity_poly.pdbx_strand_id
1 'polypeptide(L)'
;MSKVKVMDHPLIQHKIGVIRRKDTCSKDFRTIISEIAMLMCYEATRELKLTDVEIETPICTATVKELQGKKLAVVPILRAGLGMVDGMLSIIPSAKIGHIGLYRDPQTLEPVEYYCKLPADSEEREVFVVDPMLATGGSATAAIQMLKDKGVKHIHFMCIIAAPEGVKKMQECHPDVDMYIGALDEQLNSHGYIVPGLGDAGDRIFGTK
;
A
#
# COMPACT_ATOMS: atom_id res chain seq x y z
N MET A 1 1.27 10.22 -17.09
CA MET A 1 0.14 9.41 -16.62
C MET A 1 0.68 8.44 -15.61
N SER A 2 0.02 8.29 -14.45
CA SER A 2 0.35 7.31 -13.45
C SER A 2 0.29 5.88 -14.01
N LYS A 3 1.21 5.05 -13.55
CA LYS A 3 1.24 3.63 -13.89
C LYS A 3 0.24 2.90 -13.00
N VAL A 4 -0.64 2.10 -13.60
CA VAL A 4 -1.49 1.15 -12.87
C VAL A 4 -0.98 -0.24 -13.17
N LYS A 5 -0.35 -0.86 -12.19
CA LYS A 5 0.20 -2.22 -12.30
C LYS A 5 -0.67 -3.20 -11.50
N VAL A 6 -1.44 -4.00 -12.20
CA VAL A 6 -2.14 -5.15 -11.60
C VAL A 6 -1.18 -6.34 -11.59
N MET A 7 -1.05 -7.00 -10.43
CA MET A 7 -0.14 -8.12 -10.25
C MET A 7 -0.70 -9.38 -10.93
N ASP A 8 0.15 -10.06 -11.69
CA ASP A 8 -0.18 -11.31 -12.40
C ASP A 8 0.58 -12.54 -11.85
N HIS A 9 1.42 -12.33 -10.84
CA HIS A 9 2.25 -13.37 -10.27
C HIS A 9 1.39 -14.48 -9.63
N PRO A 10 1.58 -15.79 -9.98
CA PRO A 10 0.74 -16.89 -9.51
C PRO A 10 0.63 -16.99 -7.98
N LEU A 11 1.73 -16.75 -7.24
CA LEU A 11 1.69 -16.81 -5.78
C LEU A 11 0.83 -15.69 -5.17
N ILE A 12 0.85 -14.48 -5.75
CA ILE A 12 0.00 -13.38 -5.30
C ILE A 12 -1.46 -13.75 -5.55
N GLN A 13 -1.79 -14.21 -6.76
CA GLN A 13 -3.16 -14.58 -7.12
C GLN A 13 -3.69 -15.74 -6.27
N HIS A 14 -2.86 -16.77 -6.01
CA HIS A 14 -3.22 -17.86 -5.13
C HIS A 14 -3.56 -17.38 -3.72
N LYS A 15 -2.69 -16.54 -3.12
CA LYS A 15 -2.89 -16.00 -1.78
C LYS A 15 -4.12 -15.10 -1.68
N ILE A 16 -4.38 -14.29 -2.70
CA ILE A 16 -5.62 -13.50 -2.81
C ILE A 16 -6.83 -14.44 -2.83
N GLY A 17 -6.78 -15.54 -3.59
CA GLY A 17 -7.83 -16.57 -3.59
C GLY A 17 -8.12 -17.13 -2.19
N VAL A 18 -7.09 -17.34 -1.37
CA VAL A 18 -7.27 -17.83 0.00
C VAL A 18 -7.93 -16.79 0.91
N ILE A 19 -7.49 -15.52 0.88
CA ILE A 19 -8.09 -14.49 1.75
C ILE A 19 -9.52 -14.10 1.36
N ARG A 20 -9.96 -14.39 0.12
CA ARG A 20 -11.36 -14.20 -0.30
C ARG A 20 -12.33 -15.16 0.37
N ARG A 21 -11.86 -16.32 0.82
CA ARG A 21 -12.69 -17.33 1.44
C ARG A 21 -13.30 -16.82 2.75
N LYS A 22 -14.60 -17.03 2.95
CA LYS A 22 -15.31 -16.60 4.16
C LYS A 22 -14.86 -17.33 5.43
N ASP A 23 -14.33 -18.55 5.27
CA ASP A 23 -13.86 -19.43 6.35
C ASP A 23 -12.39 -19.21 6.73
N THR A 24 -11.66 -18.32 6.05
CA THR A 24 -10.30 -17.92 6.44
C THR A 24 -10.35 -17.16 7.77
N CYS A 25 -9.80 -17.74 8.82
CA CYS A 25 -9.79 -17.14 10.15
C CYS A 25 -8.90 -15.89 10.22
N SER A 26 -9.09 -15.02 11.24
CA SER A 26 -8.36 -13.76 11.37
C SER A 26 -6.84 -13.95 11.48
N LYS A 27 -6.37 -15.05 12.08
CA LYS A 27 -4.93 -15.37 12.16
C LYS A 27 -4.37 -15.58 10.76
N ASP A 28 -4.96 -16.46 9.98
CA ASP A 28 -4.49 -16.80 8.64
C ASP A 28 -4.67 -15.61 7.69
N PHE A 29 -5.76 -14.86 7.83
CA PHE A 29 -6.00 -13.66 7.06
C PHE A 29 -4.87 -12.63 7.27
N ARG A 30 -4.47 -12.33 8.52
CA ARG A 30 -3.34 -11.43 8.82
C ARG A 30 -2.03 -11.93 8.22
N THR A 31 -1.73 -13.21 8.39
CA THR A 31 -0.50 -13.80 7.86
C THR A 31 -0.43 -13.65 6.35
N ILE A 32 -1.52 -13.99 5.66
CA ILE A 32 -1.55 -13.96 4.19
C ILE A 32 -1.54 -12.52 3.66
N ILE A 33 -2.22 -11.58 4.32
CA ILE A 33 -2.14 -10.14 3.98
C ILE A 33 -0.68 -9.65 4.03
N SER A 34 0.06 -10.01 5.08
CA SER A 34 1.49 -9.67 5.22
C SER A 34 2.33 -10.31 4.11
N GLU A 35 2.09 -11.59 3.80
CA GLU A 35 2.80 -12.28 2.71
C GLU A 35 2.51 -11.69 1.33
N ILE A 36 1.26 -11.31 1.04
CA ILE A 36 0.90 -10.61 -0.19
C ILE A 36 1.62 -9.25 -0.25
N ALA A 37 1.60 -8.48 0.83
CA ALA A 37 2.26 -7.18 0.91
C ALA A 37 3.78 -7.30 0.68
N MET A 38 4.41 -8.35 1.20
CA MET A 38 5.82 -8.68 0.96
C MET A 38 6.10 -8.90 -0.54
N LEU A 39 5.32 -9.77 -1.18
CA LEU A 39 5.49 -10.08 -2.61
C LEU A 39 5.22 -8.85 -3.49
N MET A 40 4.18 -8.08 -3.18
CA MET A 40 3.85 -6.86 -3.89
C MET A 40 4.92 -5.78 -3.71
N CYS A 41 5.51 -5.66 -2.51
CA CYS A 41 6.62 -4.76 -2.24
C CYS A 41 7.83 -5.07 -3.14
N TYR A 42 8.18 -6.34 -3.28
CA TYR A 42 9.25 -6.77 -4.19
C TYR A 42 9.00 -6.30 -5.63
N GLU A 43 7.78 -6.46 -6.14
CA GLU A 43 7.42 -6.01 -7.48
C GLU A 43 7.32 -4.48 -7.60
N ALA A 44 6.81 -3.80 -6.59
CA ALA A 44 6.65 -2.34 -6.59
C ALA A 44 7.99 -1.59 -6.51
N THR A 45 9.00 -2.22 -5.94
CA THR A 45 10.35 -1.64 -5.80
C THR A 45 11.30 -1.97 -6.94
N ARG A 46 10.83 -2.62 -7.99
CA ARG A 46 11.64 -3.06 -9.14
C ARG A 46 12.37 -1.93 -9.87
N GLU A 47 11.81 -0.73 -9.88
CA GLU A 47 12.34 0.43 -10.60
C GLU A 47 13.12 1.41 -9.70
N LEU A 48 13.44 1.01 -8.45
CA LEU A 48 14.27 1.82 -7.57
C LEU A 48 15.67 1.99 -8.16
N LYS A 49 16.17 3.23 -8.11
CA LYS A 49 17.49 3.57 -8.66
C LYS A 49 18.60 3.04 -7.78
N LEU A 50 19.66 2.62 -8.43
CA LEU A 50 20.89 2.16 -7.79
C LEU A 50 22.03 3.13 -8.08
N THR A 51 22.99 3.24 -7.16
CA THR A 51 24.26 3.96 -7.32
C THR A 51 25.43 3.03 -7.06
N ASP A 52 26.58 3.33 -7.68
CA ASP A 52 27.81 2.61 -7.45
C ASP A 52 28.50 3.14 -6.19
N VAL A 53 28.92 2.23 -5.32
CA VAL A 53 29.64 2.54 -4.07
C VAL A 53 30.85 1.61 -3.96
N GLU A 54 32.03 2.17 -3.62
CA GLU A 54 33.18 1.37 -3.26
C GLU A 54 33.06 0.86 -1.84
N ILE A 55 33.28 -0.43 -1.66
CA ILE A 55 33.33 -1.09 -0.35
C ILE A 55 34.56 -1.96 -0.22
N GLU A 56 34.99 -2.22 1.03
CA GLU A 56 35.98 -3.25 1.35
C GLU A 56 35.26 -4.58 1.57
N THR A 57 35.59 -5.59 0.76
CA THR A 57 35.21 -6.98 0.99
C THR A 57 36.28 -7.68 1.81
N PRO A 58 36.06 -8.90 2.32
CA PRO A 58 37.10 -9.67 3.01
C PRO A 58 38.34 -9.98 2.14
N ILE A 59 38.27 -9.74 0.83
CA ILE A 59 39.34 -10.11 -0.12
C ILE A 59 39.95 -8.89 -0.81
N CYS A 60 39.14 -7.91 -1.22
CA CYS A 60 39.63 -6.72 -1.97
C CYS A 60 38.59 -5.60 -1.93
N THR A 61 38.98 -4.39 -2.32
CA THR A 61 38.07 -3.29 -2.66
C THR A 61 37.24 -3.68 -3.87
N ALA A 62 35.92 -3.46 -3.81
CA ALA A 62 34.99 -3.76 -4.90
C ALA A 62 33.92 -2.66 -5.05
N THR A 63 33.47 -2.44 -6.28
CA THR A 63 32.33 -1.57 -6.55
C THR A 63 31.05 -2.39 -6.52
N VAL A 64 30.09 -1.97 -5.68
CA VAL A 64 28.79 -2.63 -5.53
C VAL A 64 27.64 -1.66 -5.80
N LYS A 65 26.44 -2.19 -6.00
CA LYS A 65 25.22 -1.40 -6.19
C LYS A 65 24.49 -1.22 -4.85
N GLU A 66 24.18 0.01 -4.51
CA GLU A 66 23.31 0.37 -3.39
C GLU A 66 22.09 1.15 -3.86
N LEU A 67 21.00 1.13 -3.08
CA LEU A 67 19.84 1.96 -3.36
C LEU A 67 20.24 3.45 -3.28
N GLN A 68 19.93 4.18 -4.36
CA GLN A 68 20.23 5.60 -4.45
C GLN A 68 19.35 6.41 -3.49
N GLY A 69 19.92 7.40 -2.82
CA GLY A 69 19.21 8.38 -2.01
C GLY A 69 18.62 7.84 -0.72
N LYS A 70 17.58 8.49 -0.24
CA LYS A 70 16.83 8.08 0.96
C LYS A 70 15.98 6.84 0.65
N LYS A 71 15.97 5.90 1.61
CA LYS A 71 15.20 4.66 1.50
C LYS A 71 13.70 4.93 1.64
N LEU A 72 12.87 3.89 1.54
CA LEU A 72 11.42 3.98 1.54
C LEU A 72 10.84 4.47 2.87
N ALA A 73 9.63 5.00 2.79
CA ALA A 73 8.70 5.08 3.91
C ALA A 73 7.40 4.37 3.57
N VAL A 74 6.82 3.68 4.54
CA VAL A 74 5.52 3.01 4.44
C VAL A 74 4.51 3.79 5.27
N VAL A 75 3.39 4.14 4.68
CA VAL A 75 2.34 4.92 5.33
C VAL A 75 1.01 4.18 5.22
N PRO A 76 0.67 3.31 6.21
CA PRO A 76 -0.62 2.66 6.25
C PRO A 76 -1.74 3.66 6.51
N ILE A 77 -2.85 3.50 5.78
CA ILE A 77 -4.13 4.11 6.15
C ILE A 77 -4.72 3.28 7.28
N LEU A 78 -4.86 3.90 8.45
CA LEU A 78 -5.38 3.22 9.63
C LEU A 78 -6.88 2.90 9.44
N ARG A 79 -7.34 1.77 9.90
CA ARG A 79 -6.66 0.68 10.65
C ARG A 79 -6.11 -0.40 9.72
N ALA A 80 -6.81 -0.72 8.63
CA ALA A 80 -6.59 -1.92 7.82
C ALA A 80 -5.18 -1.98 7.18
N GLY A 81 -4.63 -0.84 6.77
CA GLY A 81 -3.28 -0.74 6.19
C GLY A 81 -2.17 -1.28 7.08
N LEU A 82 -2.36 -1.32 8.42
CA LEU A 82 -1.39 -1.91 9.35
C LEU A 82 -1.07 -3.36 9.03
N GLY A 83 -2.03 -4.12 8.52
CA GLY A 83 -1.80 -5.53 8.16
C GLY A 83 -0.76 -5.74 7.06
N MET A 84 -0.44 -4.71 6.27
CA MET A 84 0.53 -4.78 5.18
C MET A 84 1.96 -4.40 5.60
N VAL A 85 2.12 -3.71 6.72
CA VAL A 85 3.39 -3.08 7.13
C VAL A 85 4.49 -4.11 7.36
N ASP A 86 4.22 -5.13 8.17
CA ASP A 86 5.22 -6.15 8.54
C ASP A 86 5.76 -6.89 7.31
N GLY A 87 4.89 -7.19 6.34
CA GLY A 87 5.28 -7.80 5.08
C GLY A 87 6.28 -6.94 4.30
N MET A 88 6.08 -5.65 4.21
CA MET A 88 7.00 -4.73 3.55
C MET A 88 8.32 -4.59 4.33
N LEU A 89 8.26 -4.48 5.65
CA LEU A 89 9.45 -4.40 6.50
C LEU A 89 10.32 -5.66 6.46
N SER A 90 9.74 -6.83 6.20
CA SER A 90 10.50 -8.07 6.04
C SER A 90 11.47 -8.03 4.85
N ILE A 91 11.16 -7.25 3.80
CA ILE A 91 12.02 -7.04 2.63
C ILE A 91 12.89 -5.79 2.80
N ILE A 92 12.33 -4.71 3.36
CA ILE A 92 13.04 -3.43 3.53
C ILE A 92 13.02 -3.02 5.01
N PRO A 93 13.85 -3.68 5.86
CA PRO A 93 13.84 -3.44 7.31
C PRO A 93 14.22 -2.00 7.69
N SER A 94 14.90 -1.28 6.80
CA SER A 94 15.30 0.11 7.00
C SER A 94 14.24 1.13 6.58
N ALA A 95 13.07 0.70 6.07
CA ALA A 95 11.97 1.61 5.76
C ALA A 95 11.47 2.28 7.04
N LYS A 96 11.17 3.58 6.93
CA LYS A 96 10.49 4.31 8.02
C LYS A 96 8.98 4.15 7.90
N ILE A 97 8.29 4.28 9.03
CA ILE A 97 6.83 4.16 9.06
C ILE A 97 6.23 5.50 9.47
N GLY A 98 5.29 5.99 8.66
CA GLY A 98 4.34 7.03 9.05
C GLY A 98 2.96 6.40 9.25
N HIS A 99 1.99 7.17 9.73
CA HIS A 99 0.62 6.71 9.91
C HIS A 99 -0.35 7.82 9.53
N ILE A 100 -1.41 7.46 8.81
CA ILE A 100 -2.54 8.34 8.52
C ILE A 100 -3.81 7.68 9.04
N GLY A 101 -4.51 8.38 9.93
CA GLY A 101 -5.82 7.99 10.42
C GLY A 101 -6.90 8.86 9.80
N LEU A 102 -7.86 8.21 9.14
CA LEU A 102 -9.02 8.82 8.54
C LEU A 102 -10.29 8.16 9.05
N TYR A 103 -11.32 8.94 9.31
CA TYR A 103 -12.68 8.42 9.48
C TYR A 103 -13.61 9.13 8.49
N ARG A 104 -14.74 8.53 8.21
CA ARG A 104 -15.79 9.18 7.42
C ARG A 104 -16.70 9.96 8.37
N ASP A 105 -16.86 11.23 8.10
CA ASP A 105 -17.85 12.04 8.81
C ASP A 105 -19.24 11.42 8.58
N PRO A 106 -20.00 11.14 9.65
CA PRO A 106 -21.29 10.48 9.52
C PRO A 106 -22.36 11.32 8.83
N GLN A 107 -22.18 12.65 8.75
CA GLN A 107 -23.13 13.56 8.11
C GLN A 107 -22.77 13.86 6.66
N THR A 108 -21.49 14.18 6.41
CA THR A 108 -21.02 14.55 5.05
C THR A 108 -20.50 13.38 4.24
N LEU A 109 -20.18 12.24 4.88
CA LEU A 109 -19.53 11.06 4.33
C LEU A 109 -18.12 11.37 3.76
N GLU A 110 -17.59 12.56 4.02
CA GLU A 110 -16.24 12.95 3.61
C GLU A 110 -15.18 12.36 4.55
N PRO A 111 -13.99 12.06 4.03
CA PRO A 111 -12.87 11.60 4.85
C PRO A 111 -12.30 12.76 5.68
N VAL A 112 -12.22 12.56 6.99
CA VAL A 112 -11.67 13.52 7.95
C VAL A 112 -10.42 12.95 8.61
N GLU A 113 -9.34 13.76 8.66
CA GLU A 113 -8.11 13.42 9.37
C GLU A 113 -8.34 13.45 10.88
N TYR A 114 -7.97 12.38 11.59
CA TYR A 114 -7.85 12.41 13.05
C TYR A 114 -6.41 12.15 13.52
N TYR A 115 -5.54 11.67 12.66
CA TYR A 115 -4.14 11.40 12.98
C TYR A 115 -3.26 11.41 11.74
N CYS A 116 -2.15 12.12 11.79
CA CYS A 116 -1.11 12.05 10.78
C CYS A 116 0.25 12.27 11.42
N LYS A 117 1.12 11.26 11.34
CA LYS A 117 2.51 11.39 11.76
C LYS A 117 3.42 10.74 10.74
N LEU A 118 4.33 11.54 10.18
CA LEU A 118 5.26 11.13 9.13
C LEU A 118 6.70 11.20 9.65
N PRO A 119 7.63 10.44 9.05
CA PRO A 119 9.05 10.65 9.23
C PRO A 119 9.44 12.09 8.86
N ALA A 120 10.35 12.70 9.61
CA ALA A 120 10.76 14.10 9.40
C ALA A 120 11.36 14.37 8.01
N ASP A 121 11.89 13.32 7.36
CA ASP A 121 12.51 13.37 6.03
C ASP A 121 11.63 12.72 4.95
N SER A 122 10.31 12.68 5.15
CA SER A 122 9.36 12.06 4.20
C SER A 122 9.34 12.72 2.82
N GLU A 123 9.71 14.00 2.72
CA GLU A 123 9.80 14.73 1.46
C GLU A 123 10.88 14.20 0.50
N GLU A 124 11.91 13.52 1.06
CA GLU A 124 13.05 12.97 0.33
C GLU A 124 12.96 11.45 0.09
N ARG A 125 11.84 10.82 0.53
CA ARG A 125 11.66 9.36 0.46
C ARG A 125 10.70 8.96 -0.63
N GLU A 126 10.86 7.72 -1.12
CA GLU A 126 9.81 7.03 -1.85
C GLU A 126 8.75 6.56 -0.82
N VAL A 127 7.57 7.14 -0.86
CA VAL A 127 6.50 6.90 0.13
C VAL A 127 5.44 5.98 -0.45
N PHE A 128 5.30 4.80 0.15
CA PHE A 128 4.25 3.85 -0.17
C PHE A 128 3.08 4.00 0.78
N VAL A 129 1.97 4.53 0.28
CA VAL A 129 0.68 4.53 0.97
C VAL A 129 0.05 3.16 0.78
N VAL A 130 -0.33 2.51 1.86
CA VAL A 130 -0.86 1.14 1.82
C VAL A 130 -2.22 1.02 2.48
N ASP A 131 -3.14 0.37 1.78
CA ASP A 131 -4.47 -0.01 2.28
C ASP A 131 -4.86 -1.33 1.59
N PRO A 132 -5.38 -2.34 2.27
CA PRO A 132 -5.80 -3.59 1.63
C PRO A 132 -6.84 -3.41 0.53
N MET A 133 -7.66 -2.36 0.59
CA MET A 133 -8.80 -2.20 -0.32
C MET A 133 -8.87 -0.80 -0.92
N LEU A 134 -9.00 -0.73 -2.24
CA LEU A 134 -9.35 0.49 -2.98
C LEU A 134 -10.78 0.36 -3.54
N ALA A 135 -11.77 0.69 -2.71
CA ALA A 135 -13.19 0.60 -3.08
C ALA A 135 -13.63 1.88 -3.84
N THR A 136 -14.18 2.87 -3.15
CA THR A 136 -14.62 4.14 -3.76
C THR A 136 -13.47 5.12 -4.03
N GLY A 137 -12.28 4.87 -3.50
CA GLY A 137 -11.12 5.76 -3.60
C GLY A 137 -11.11 6.95 -2.63
N GLY A 138 -12.17 7.17 -1.85
CA GLY A 138 -12.27 8.34 -0.97
C GLY A 138 -11.15 8.45 0.06
N SER A 139 -10.89 7.41 0.83
CA SER A 139 -9.83 7.39 1.84
C SER A 139 -8.43 7.50 1.22
N ALA A 140 -8.20 6.78 0.11
CA ALA A 140 -6.91 6.80 -0.58
C ALA A 140 -6.60 8.18 -1.15
N THR A 141 -7.56 8.82 -1.85
CA THR A 141 -7.36 10.17 -2.41
C THR A 141 -7.13 11.21 -1.32
N ALA A 142 -7.88 11.16 -0.21
CA ALA A 142 -7.68 12.08 0.91
C ALA A 142 -6.31 11.89 1.57
N ALA A 143 -5.89 10.64 1.83
CA ALA A 143 -4.58 10.34 2.42
C ALA A 143 -3.44 10.86 1.54
N ILE A 144 -3.52 10.67 0.23
CA ILE A 144 -2.51 11.14 -0.72
C ILE A 144 -2.49 12.65 -0.79
N GLN A 145 -3.65 13.32 -0.80
CA GLN A 145 -3.70 14.78 -0.77
C GLN A 145 -3.01 15.34 0.47
N MET A 146 -3.29 14.77 1.64
CA MET A 146 -2.65 15.16 2.90
C MET A 146 -1.13 15.00 2.87
N LEU A 147 -0.61 13.94 2.25
CA LEU A 147 0.84 13.76 2.07
C LEU A 147 1.43 14.84 1.16
N LYS A 148 0.76 15.17 0.06
CA LYS A 148 1.17 16.25 -0.85
C LYS A 148 1.18 17.61 -0.14
N ASP A 149 0.15 17.90 0.65
CA ASP A 149 0.05 19.14 1.44
C ASP A 149 1.18 19.27 2.49
N LYS A 150 1.73 18.13 2.93
CA LYS A 150 2.89 18.04 3.82
C LYS A 150 4.24 17.98 3.08
N GLY A 151 4.26 18.20 1.77
CA GLY A 151 5.47 18.30 0.96
C GLY A 151 6.03 16.99 0.42
N VAL A 152 5.34 15.86 0.61
CA VAL A 152 5.79 14.56 0.06
C VAL A 152 5.65 14.56 -1.46
N LYS A 153 6.75 14.24 -2.16
CA LYS A 153 6.85 14.39 -3.62
C LYS A 153 6.72 13.06 -4.37
N HIS A 154 7.25 11.99 -3.81
CA HIS A 154 7.32 10.67 -4.44
C HIS A 154 6.37 9.73 -3.71
N ILE A 155 5.15 9.61 -4.23
CA ILE A 155 4.08 8.83 -3.61
C ILE A 155 3.68 7.70 -4.54
N HIS A 156 3.60 6.50 -3.97
CA HIS A 156 3.04 5.30 -4.59
C HIS A 156 1.88 4.81 -3.74
N PHE A 157 0.89 4.22 -4.36
CA PHE A 157 -0.23 3.59 -3.66
C PHE A 157 -0.23 2.08 -3.90
N MET A 158 -0.42 1.29 -2.86
CA MET A 158 -0.46 -0.16 -2.97
C MET A 158 -1.68 -0.72 -2.23
N CYS A 159 -2.49 -1.54 -2.94
CA CYS A 159 -3.62 -2.23 -2.35
C CYS A 159 -3.73 -3.68 -2.83
N ILE A 160 -4.35 -4.53 -2.02
CA ILE A 160 -4.49 -5.96 -2.33
C ILE A 160 -5.61 -6.17 -3.33
N ILE A 161 -6.78 -5.55 -3.12
CA ILE A 161 -7.87 -5.57 -4.10
C ILE A 161 -8.36 -4.15 -4.39
N ALA A 162 -8.81 -3.93 -5.62
CA ALA A 162 -9.37 -2.66 -6.05
C ALA A 162 -10.66 -2.86 -6.87
N ALA A 163 -11.54 -1.87 -6.84
CA ALA A 163 -12.63 -1.72 -7.80
C ALA A 163 -12.25 -0.70 -8.89
N PRO A 164 -12.75 -0.84 -10.12
CA PRO A 164 -12.49 0.10 -11.21
C PRO A 164 -12.85 1.55 -10.86
N GLU A 165 -13.91 1.74 -10.09
CA GLU A 165 -14.38 3.06 -9.63
C GLU A 165 -13.33 3.77 -8.76
N GLY A 166 -12.69 3.02 -7.84
CA GLY A 166 -11.63 3.55 -7.00
C GLY A 166 -10.36 3.88 -7.78
N VAL A 167 -9.99 3.01 -8.72
CA VAL A 167 -8.84 3.24 -9.62
C VAL A 167 -9.07 4.50 -10.46
N LYS A 168 -10.25 4.64 -11.07
CA LYS A 168 -10.61 5.82 -11.86
C LYS A 168 -10.52 7.09 -11.03
N LYS A 169 -11.11 7.11 -9.82
CA LYS A 169 -11.06 8.26 -8.93
C LYS A 169 -9.63 8.64 -8.56
N MET A 170 -8.78 7.66 -8.27
CA MET A 170 -7.37 7.89 -7.99
C MET A 170 -6.64 8.52 -9.17
N GLN A 171 -6.87 8.03 -10.39
CA GLN A 171 -6.27 8.58 -11.60
C GLN A 171 -6.75 10.00 -11.92
N GLU A 172 -8.01 10.32 -11.62
CA GLU A 172 -8.56 11.67 -11.80
C GLU A 172 -8.00 12.66 -10.77
N CYS A 173 -7.90 12.27 -9.50
CA CYS A 173 -7.43 13.15 -8.42
C CYS A 173 -5.89 13.24 -8.36
N HIS A 174 -5.20 12.14 -8.63
CA HIS A 174 -3.75 12.02 -8.46
C HIS A 174 -3.10 11.32 -9.67
N PRO A 175 -3.11 11.95 -10.87
CA PRO A 175 -2.58 11.35 -12.09
C PRO A 175 -1.05 11.16 -12.09
N ASP A 176 -0.37 11.58 -11.06
CA ASP A 176 1.06 11.47 -10.81
C ASP A 176 1.45 10.35 -9.84
N VAL A 177 0.46 9.64 -9.26
CA VAL A 177 0.69 8.59 -8.27
C VAL A 177 0.57 7.21 -8.91
N ASP A 178 1.66 6.44 -8.89
CA ASP A 178 1.65 5.06 -9.38
C ASP A 178 0.88 4.14 -8.43
N MET A 179 0.08 3.25 -9.01
CA MET A 179 -0.73 2.30 -8.27
C MET A 179 -0.28 0.86 -8.51
N TYR A 180 -0.12 0.11 -7.42
CA TYR A 180 0.20 -1.31 -7.40
C TYR A 180 -0.98 -2.06 -6.79
N ILE A 181 -1.62 -2.92 -7.58
CA ILE A 181 -2.90 -3.56 -7.24
C ILE A 181 -2.72 -5.06 -7.32
N GLY A 182 -3.03 -5.79 -6.23
CA GLY A 182 -2.95 -7.25 -6.21
C GLY A 182 -3.95 -7.92 -7.15
N ALA A 183 -5.22 -7.48 -7.09
CA ALA A 183 -6.26 -7.88 -8.03
C ALA A 183 -7.24 -6.74 -8.27
N LEU A 184 -7.61 -6.53 -9.53
CA LEU A 184 -8.68 -5.62 -9.92
C LEU A 184 -9.97 -6.43 -10.05
N ASP A 185 -10.94 -6.11 -9.22
CA ASP A 185 -12.25 -6.78 -9.16
C ASP A 185 -13.24 -6.14 -10.15
N GLU A 186 -14.46 -6.68 -10.19
CA GLU A 186 -15.43 -6.36 -11.24
C GLU A 186 -16.04 -4.96 -11.07
N GLN A 187 -16.52 -4.65 -9.84
CA GLN A 187 -17.28 -3.42 -9.56
C GLN A 187 -17.52 -3.22 -8.06
N LEU A 188 -18.15 -2.11 -7.70
CA LEU A 188 -18.77 -1.92 -6.38
C LEU A 188 -20.24 -2.32 -6.41
N ASN A 189 -20.72 -2.91 -5.30
CA ASN A 189 -22.16 -3.09 -5.12
C ASN A 189 -22.84 -1.80 -4.62
N SER A 190 -24.17 -1.82 -4.47
CA SER A 190 -24.98 -0.68 -4.00
C SER A 190 -24.60 -0.16 -2.60
N HIS A 191 -23.87 -0.94 -1.80
CA HIS A 191 -23.39 -0.56 -0.46
C HIS A 191 -21.91 -0.12 -0.47
N GLY A 192 -21.27 -0.03 -1.65
CA GLY A 192 -19.88 0.37 -1.79
C GLY A 192 -18.85 -0.71 -1.47
N TYR A 193 -19.25 -1.99 -1.39
CA TYR A 193 -18.33 -3.11 -1.27
C TYR A 193 -17.83 -3.58 -2.63
N ILE A 194 -16.55 -3.96 -2.68
CA ILE A 194 -15.94 -4.56 -3.86
C ILE A 194 -16.55 -5.95 -4.12
N VAL A 195 -16.84 -6.26 -5.37
CA VAL A 195 -17.40 -7.55 -5.82
C VAL A 195 -16.46 -8.17 -6.85
N PRO A 196 -16.04 -9.45 -6.67
CA PRO A 196 -16.41 -10.39 -5.62
C PRO A 196 -15.83 -10.04 -4.23
N GLY A 197 -14.75 -9.24 -4.16
CA GLY A 197 -14.20 -8.69 -2.93
C GLY A 197 -13.64 -9.73 -1.95
N LEU A 198 -13.52 -9.32 -0.70
CA LEU A 198 -13.09 -10.15 0.44
C LEU A 198 -13.79 -9.77 1.76
N GLY A 199 -14.86 -8.98 1.69
CA GLY A 199 -15.53 -8.42 2.87
C GLY A 199 -14.84 -7.17 3.40
N ASP A 200 -14.98 -6.88 4.70
CA ASP A 200 -14.26 -5.80 5.38
C ASP A 200 -12.88 -6.29 5.84
N ALA A 201 -11.83 -5.75 5.23
CA ALA A 201 -10.46 -6.16 5.53
C ALA A 201 -10.06 -5.80 6.96
N GLY A 202 -10.48 -4.63 7.47
CA GLY A 202 -10.17 -4.20 8.83
C GLY A 202 -10.76 -5.16 9.87
N ASP A 203 -12.04 -5.48 9.75
CA ASP A 203 -12.71 -6.41 10.66
C ASP A 203 -12.09 -7.81 10.59
N ARG A 204 -11.74 -8.28 9.39
CA ARG A 204 -11.12 -9.60 9.20
C ARG A 204 -9.68 -9.64 9.74
N ILE A 205 -8.88 -8.57 9.59
CA ILE A 205 -7.53 -8.46 10.15
C ILE A 205 -7.58 -8.45 11.68
N PHE A 206 -8.48 -7.67 12.27
CA PHE A 206 -8.50 -7.42 13.71
C PHE A 206 -9.47 -8.30 14.49
N GLY A 207 -10.35 -9.02 13.81
CA GLY A 207 -11.35 -9.88 14.46
C GLY A 207 -12.41 -9.06 15.21
N THR A 208 -12.83 -7.92 14.65
CA THR A 208 -13.76 -6.98 15.30
C THR A 208 -15.23 -7.24 14.97
N LYS A 209 -15.52 -8.28 14.21
CA LYS A 209 -16.87 -8.82 13.97
C LYS A 209 -16.89 -10.32 14.07
#